data_cefa4c7b7d13dc1c45dd6de8c784d8fd
#
_entry.id   cefa4c7b7d13dc1c45dd6de8c784d8fd
#
_cell.length_a   1.000
_cell.length_b   1.000
_cell.length_c   1.000
_cell.angle_alpha   90.00
_cell.angle_beta   90.00
_cell.angle_gamma   90.00
#
_symmetry.space_group_name_H-M   'P 1'
#
loop_
_entity.id
_entity.type
_entity.pdbx_description
1 polymer ?
#
loop_
_entity_poly.entity_id
_entity_poly.type
_entity_poly.pdbx_seq_one_letter_code
_entity_poly.pdbx_strand_id
1 'polypeptide(L)'
;MAWYSFFVTAGLYLWSLFVDWLRTIFIIPFQNADMLWLLVPVWLAWFFAEFFQEKQGTSMGNAISNAVVILWGSIDCARQTTYWVAKHPGSVIDAVLRYSLVALIFVYGAVIVWLGVRGNHLIRYIGRIRQVTYVFIMFVPIFYGAIPFSLNHIVGAVIYFPIFYFIVELLDRYTPDPKAITIDLHGTHHKPEAHSQQHSQQSFVPGQLPSQNQWNRPR
;
A
#
# COMPACT_ATOMS: atom_id res chain seq x y z
N MET A 1 12.09 -0.37 46.11
CA MET A 1 12.64 0.68 45.21
C MET A 1 12.98 0.20 43.79
N ALA A 2 13.40 -1.03 43.56
CA ALA A 2 13.78 -1.55 42.21
C ALA A 2 12.63 -1.56 41.18
N TRP A 3 11.40 -1.83 41.57
CA TRP A 3 10.25 -1.85 40.65
C TRP A 3 9.90 -0.48 40.11
N TYR A 4 9.97 0.57 40.91
CA TYR A 4 9.71 1.93 40.46
C TYR A 4 10.74 2.39 39.40
N SER A 5 12.02 2.13 39.67
CA SER A 5 13.08 2.47 38.69
C SER A 5 12.91 1.73 37.37
N PHE A 6 12.47 0.48 37.40
CA PHE A 6 12.18 -0.29 36.17
C PHE A 6 11.06 0.35 35.34
N PHE A 7 9.94 0.70 35.94
CA PHE A 7 8.82 1.33 35.25
C PHE A 7 9.18 2.72 34.70
N VAL A 8 9.94 3.51 35.44
CA VAL A 8 10.42 4.82 34.97
C VAL A 8 11.36 4.64 33.76
N THR A 9 12.31 3.72 33.84
CA THR A 9 13.25 3.46 32.75
C THR A 9 12.53 2.94 31.49
N ALA A 10 11.60 2.00 31.66
CA ALA A 10 10.79 1.49 30.57
C ALA A 10 9.91 2.60 29.94
N GLY A 11 9.30 3.45 30.76
CA GLY A 11 8.52 4.59 30.30
C GLY A 11 9.34 5.60 29.50
N LEU A 12 10.54 5.96 29.98
CA LEU A 12 11.45 6.84 29.26
C LEU A 12 11.94 6.23 27.96
N TYR A 13 12.21 4.93 27.95
CA TYR A 13 12.58 4.22 26.72
C TYR A 13 11.47 4.23 25.68
N LEU A 14 10.24 3.89 26.08
CA LEU A 14 9.08 3.98 25.19
C LEU A 14 8.85 5.40 24.69
N TRP A 15 9.01 6.40 25.56
CA TRP A 15 8.88 7.80 25.17
C TRP A 15 9.94 8.20 24.12
N SER A 16 11.19 7.77 24.29
CA SER A 16 12.23 8.04 23.27
C SER A 16 11.91 7.40 21.94
N LEU A 17 11.44 6.15 21.92
CA LEU A 17 11.01 5.47 20.68
C LEU A 17 9.81 6.20 20.02
N PHE A 18 8.89 6.73 20.83
CA PHE A 18 7.75 7.50 20.32
C PHE A 18 8.18 8.79 19.66
N VAL A 19 9.08 9.54 20.26
CA VAL A 19 9.63 10.77 19.69
C VAL A 19 10.38 10.48 18.39
N ASP A 20 11.21 9.43 18.35
CA ASP A 20 11.93 9.01 17.14
C ASP A 20 10.96 8.58 16.03
N TRP A 21 9.88 7.88 16.39
CA TRP A 21 8.83 7.50 15.47
C TRP A 21 8.11 8.72 14.86
N LEU A 22 7.70 9.69 15.68
CA LEU A 22 7.10 10.94 15.19
C LEU A 22 8.07 11.72 14.31
N ARG A 23 9.34 11.81 14.70
CA ARG A 23 10.37 12.47 13.91
C ARG A 23 10.54 11.81 12.55
N THR A 24 10.48 10.48 12.49
CA THR A 24 10.58 9.72 11.24
C THR A 24 9.40 10.00 10.31
N ILE A 25 8.19 10.18 10.83
CA ILE A 25 7.01 10.48 10.00
C ILE A 25 7.01 11.93 9.51
N PHE A 26 7.31 12.90 10.39
CA PHE A 26 7.00 14.31 10.13
C PHE A 26 8.21 15.18 9.81
N ILE A 27 9.43 14.76 10.15
CA ILE A 27 10.62 15.61 10.04
C ILE A 27 11.61 15.04 9.02
N ILE A 28 11.98 13.78 9.18
CA ILE A 28 13.06 13.16 8.39
C ILE A 28 12.80 13.17 6.89
N PRO A 29 11.56 12.91 6.37
CA PRO A 29 11.31 12.95 4.94
C PRO A 29 11.67 14.29 4.27
N PHE A 30 11.54 15.38 5.00
CA PHE A 30 11.80 16.73 4.48
C PHE A 30 13.25 17.17 4.61
N GLN A 31 14.11 16.39 5.28
CA GLN A 31 15.54 16.71 5.42
C GLN A 31 16.37 16.31 4.20
N ASN A 32 15.84 15.43 3.35
CA ASN A 32 16.52 14.96 2.14
C ASN A 32 15.53 14.93 0.98
N ALA A 33 15.70 15.82 0.01
CA ALA A 33 14.82 15.92 -1.15
C ALA A 33 14.77 14.66 -1.99
N ASP A 34 15.85 13.86 -2.01
CA ASP A 34 15.87 12.60 -2.76
C ASP A 34 14.85 11.58 -2.22
N MET A 35 14.57 11.61 -0.91
CA MET A 35 13.53 10.75 -0.33
C MET A 35 12.13 11.12 -0.83
N LEU A 36 11.88 12.40 -1.09
CA LEU A 36 10.58 12.87 -1.55
C LEU A 36 10.24 12.32 -2.94
N TRP A 37 11.26 11.97 -3.76
CA TRP A 37 11.05 11.33 -5.05
C TRP A 37 10.26 10.02 -4.93
N LEU A 38 10.51 9.23 -3.89
CA LEU A 38 9.77 8.01 -3.62
C LEU A 38 8.55 8.27 -2.72
N LEU A 39 8.69 9.07 -1.66
CA LEU A 39 7.65 9.22 -0.65
C LEU A 39 6.45 10.04 -1.16
N VAL A 40 6.65 11.05 -2.01
CA VAL A 40 5.52 11.85 -2.53
C VAL A 40 4.58 11.00 -3.38
N PRO A 41 5.03 10.19 -4.37
CA PRO A 41 4.14 9.27 -5.07
C PRO A 41 3.43 8.26 -4.14
N VAL A 42 4.14 7.74 -3.12
CA VAL A 42 3.56 6.81 -2.14
C VAL A 42 2.47 7.49 -1.29
N TRP A 43 2.72 8.73 -0.84
CA TRP A 43 1.72 9.50 -0.09
C TRP A 43 0.50 9.86 -0.93
N LEU A 44 0.70 10.25 -2.19
CA LEU A 44 -0.40 10.53 -3.10
C LEU A 44 -1.21 9.26 -3.40
N ALA A 45 -0.53 8.14 -3.65
CA ALA A 45 -1.19 6.85 -3.83
C ALA A 45 -2.00 6.45 -2.59
N TRP A 46 -1.41 6.62 -1.39
CA TRP A 46 -2.12 6.40 -0.14
C TRP A 46 -3.34 7.30 0.00
N PHE A 47 -3.18 8.61 -0.20
CA PHE A 47 -4.26 9.57 -0.04
C PHE A 47 -5.43 9.24 -0.96
N PHE A 48 -5.16 9.03 -2.25
CA PHE A 48 -6.23 8.72 -3.20
C PHE A 48 -6.83 7.32 -2.99
N ALA A 49 -6.01 6.33 -2.71
CA ALA A 49 -6.52 4.98 -2.48
C ALA A 49 -7.34 4.92 -1.18
N GLU A 50 -6.84 5.46 -0.08
CA GLU A 50 -7.50 5.41 1.23
C GLU A 50 -8.88 6.10 1.19
N PHE A 51 -8.94 7.33 0.66
CA PHE A 51 -10.15 8.14 0.72
C PHE A 51 -11.12 7.93 -0.46
N PHE A 52 -10.65 7.35 -1.58
CA PHE A 52 -11.50 7.19 -2.78
C PHE A 52 -11.73 5.72 -3.20
N GLN A 53 -10.87 4.79 -2.81
CA GLN A 53 -10.95 3.40 -3.30
C GLN A 53 -11.13 2.37 -2.19
N GLU A 54 -10.51 2.58 -1.02
CA GLU A 54 -10.44 1.59 0.06
C GLU A 54 -11.35 1.91 1.26
N LYS A 55 -12.15 2.96 1.20
CA LYS A 55 -13.02 3.40 2.28
C LYS A 55 -14.00 2.30 2.75
N GLN A 56 -14.47 1.48 1.82
CA GLN A 56 -15.32 0.32 2.11
C GLN A 56 -14.52 -1.00 2.25
N GLY A 57 -13.21 -0.90 2.35
CA GLY A 57 -12.28 -2.01 2.40
C GLY A 57 -11.51 -2.22 1.10
N THR A 58 -10.40 -2.93 1.22
CA THR A 58 -9.49 -3.18 0.09
C THR A 58 -10.03 -4.28 -0.81
N SER A 59 -10.24 -3.98 -2.10
CA SER A 59 -10.53 -5.00 -3.10
C SER A 59 -9.27 -5.83 -3.42
N MET A 60 -9.44 -7.00 -4.02
CA MET A 60 -8.28 -7.82 -4.46
C MET A 60 -7.44 -7.08 -5.50
N GLY A 61 -8.08 -6.36 -6.44
CA GLY A 61 -7.40 -5.56 -7.45
C GLY A 61 -6.57 -4.45 -6.83
N ASN A 62 -7.13 -3.70 -5.88
CA ASN A 62 -6.40 -2.65 -5.16
C ASN A 62 -5.20 -3.22 -4.39
N ALA A 63 -5.38 -4.35 -3.68
CA ALA A 63 -4.27 -4.99 -2.96
C ALA A 63 -3.11 -5.39 -3.89
N ILE A 64 -3.40 -5.92 -5.09
CA ILE A 64 -2.39 -6.25 -6.10
C ILE A 64 -1.72 -4.96 -6.62
N SER A 65 -2.49 -3.91 -6.91
CA SER A 65 -1.94 -2.62 -7.34
C SER A 65 -1.02 -2.01 -6.29
N ASN A 66 -1.41 -2.08 -5.01
CA ASN A 66 -0.58 -1.64 -3.89
C ASN A 66 0.72 -2.44 -3.79
N ALA A 67 0.68 -3.75 -4.10
CA ALA A 67 1.89 -4.59 -4.14
C ALA A 67 2.87 -4.15 -5.25
N VAL A 68 2.39 -3.63 -6.38
CA VAL A 68 3.26 -3.07 -7.42
C VAL A 68 4.02 -1.85 -6.88
N VAL A 69 3.39 -1.01 -6.06
CA VAL A 69 4.07 0.10 -5.39
C VAL A 69 5.19 -0.42 -4.47
N ILE A 70 4.93 -1.51 -3.72
CA ILE A 70 5.95 -2.13 -2.86
C ILE A 70 7.13 -2.65 -3.69
N LEU A 71 6.85 -3.39 -4.78
CA LEU A 71 7.90 -3.96 -5.64
C LEU A 71 8.75 -2.86 -6.27
N TRP A 72 8.11 -1.84 -6.85
CA TRP A 72 8.82 -0.71 -7.45
C TRP A 72 9.64 0.07 -6.41
N GLY A 73 9.04 0.40 -5.30
CA GLY A 73 9.71 1.12 -4.22
C GLY A 73 10.88 0.33 -3.62
N SER A 74 10.79 -0.99 -3.52
CA SER A 74 11.90 -1.83 -3.05
C SER A 74 13.08 -1.84 -4.02
N ILE A 75 12.84 -1.76 -5.34
CA ILE A 75 13.89 -1.61 -6.36
C ILE A 75 14.60 -0.26 -6.17
N ASP A 76 13.85 0.82 -5.94
CA ASP A 76 14.45 2.12 -5.66
C ASP A 76 15.25 2.12 -4.36
N CYS A 77 14.74 1.50 -3.30
CA CYS A 77 15.46 1.30 -2.05
C CYS A 77 16.75 0.50 -2.23
N ALA A 78 16.75 -0.53 -3.09
CA ALA A 78 17.97 -1.27 -3.46
C ALA A 78 19.00 -0.37 -4.15
N ARG A 79 18.56 0.44 -5.09
CA ARG A 79 19.37 1.44 -5.79
C ARG A 79 20.02 2.41 -4.80
N GLN A 80 19.24 3.00 -3.90
CA GLN A 80 19.75 3.94 -2.91
C GLN A 80 20.70 3.28 -1.91
N THR A 81 20.41 2.05 -1.50
CA THR A 81 21.33 1.26 -0.68
C THR A 81 22.67 1.07 -1.38
N THR A 82 22.67 0.78 -2.68
CA THR A 82 23.90 0.65 -3.47
C THR A 82 24.72 1.94 -3.50
N TYR A 83 24.06 3.10 -3.70
CA TYR A 83 24.73 4.40 -3.62
C TYR A 83 25.30 4.68 -2.21
N TRP A 84 24.55 4.31 -1.17
CA TRP A 84 25.01 4.48 0.20
C TRP A 84 26.25 3.61 0.49
N VAL A 85 26.22 2.34 0.12
CA VAL A 85 27.36 1.40 0.28
C VAL A 85 28.61 1.88 -0.47
N ALA A 86 28.45 2.39 -1.68
CA ALA A 86 29.54 2.94 -2.47
C ALA A 86 30.24 4.14 -1.78
N LYS A 87 29.48 4.93 -1.00
CA LYS A 87 30.00 6.08 -0.23
C LYS A 87 30.60 5.68 1.13
N HIS A 88 30.30 4.48 1.64
CA HIS A 88 30.72 4.01 2.95
C HIS A 88 31.44 2.65 2.84
N PRO A 89 32.59 2.59 2.15
CA PRO A 89 33.36 1.36 2.00
C PRO A 89 33.82 0.87 3.39
N GLY A 90 33.63 -0.40 3.68
CA GLY A 90 33.97 -1.03 4.97
C GLY A 90 32.80 -1.28 5.92
N SER A 91 31.63 -0.70 5.68
CA SER A 91 30.42 -0.96 6.48
C SER A 91 29.66 -2.22 6.01
N VAL A 92 30.33 -3.37 5.97
CA VAL A 92 29.78 -4.61 5.41
C VAL A 92 28.53 -5.07 6.16
N ILE A 93 28.54 -5.02 7.50
CA ILE A 93 27.40 -5.46 8.32
C ILE A 93 26.17 -4.57 8.05
N ASP A 94 26.35 -3.25 8.01
CA ASP A 94 25.26 -2.32 7.75
C ASP A 94 24.73 -2.48 6.31
N ALA A 95 25.60 -2.73 5.34
CA ALA A 95 25.20 -3.05 3.98
C ALA A 95 24.35 -4.32 3.92
N VAL A 96 24.77 -5.40 4.56
CA VAL A 96 24.01 -6.66 4.63
C VAL A 96 22.65 -6.46 5.27
N LEU A 97 22.57 -5.72 6.38
CA LEU A 97 21.32 -5.44 7.07
C LEU A 97 20.35 -4.62 6.20
N ARG A 98 20.85 -3.61 5.48
CA ARG A 98 20.04 -2.80 4.55
C ARG A 98 19.52 -3.65 3.38
N TYR A 99 20.38 -4.43 2.73
CA TYR A 99 19.93 -5.31 1.63
C TYR A 99 18.98 -6.40 2.12
N SER A 100 19.16 -6.94 3.34
CA SER A 100 18.21 -7.89 3.93
C SER A 100 16.83 -7.26 4.14
N LEU A 101 16.79 -6.01 4.59
CA LEU A 101 15.55 -5.26 4.77
C LEU A 101 14.87 -4.95 3.41
N VAL A 102 15.65 -4.56 2.38
CA VAL A 102 15.14 -4.39 1.01
C VAL A 102 14.53 -5.70 0.50
N ALA A 103 15.26 -6.81 0.66
CA ALA A 103 14.77 -8.14 0.25
C ALA A 103 13.48 -8.52 0.98
N LEU A 104 13.36 -8.22 2.27
CA LEU A 104 12.15 -8.46 3.05
C LEU A 104 10.95 -7.69 2.49
N ILE A 105 11.14 -6.39 2.17
CA ILE A 105 10.09 -5.55 1.59
C ILE A 105 9.70 -6.06 0.19
N PHE A 106 10.68 -6.45 -0.63
CA PHE A 106 10.43 -7.02 -1.94
C PHE A 106 9.64 -8.32 -1.85
N VAL A 107 10.04 -9.25 -0.97
CA VAL A 107 9.34 -10.52 -0.73
C VAL A 107 7.92 -10.27 -0.25
N TYR A 108 7.71 -9.29 0.62
CA TYR A 108 6.37 -8.89 1.07
C TYR A 108 5.47 -8.51 -0.11
N GLY A 109 5.93 -7.65 -1.03
CA GLY A 109 5.20 -7.30 -2.26
C GLY A 109 4.95 -8.51 -3.16
N ALA A 110 5.97 -9.36 -3.37
CA ALA A 110 5.85 -10.57 -4.18
C ALA A 110 4.84 -11.57 -3.60
N VAL A 111 4.80 -11.73 -2.28
CA VAL A 111 3.81 -12.58 -1.60
C VAL A 111 2.39 -12.08 -1.81
N ILE A 112 2.15 -10.75 -1.73
CA ILE A 112 0.83 -10.19 -1.99
C ILE A 112 0.39 -10.49 -3.43
N VAL A 113 1.27 -10.28 -4.42
CA VAL A 113 0.95 -10.60 -5.83
C VAL A 113 0.67 -12.09 -6.00
N TRP A 114 1.51 -12.96 -5.45
CA TRP A 114 1.35 -14.39 -5.54
C TRP A 114 0.04 -14.90 -4.91
N LEU A 115 -0.30 -14.41 -3.72
CA LEU A 115 -1.58 -14.72 -3.06
C LEU A 115 -2.77 -14.15 -3.84
N GLY A 116 -2.59 -12.97 -4.45
CA GLY A 116 -3.60 -12.32 -5.28
C GLY A 116 -3.95 -13.14 -6.52
N VAL A 117 -2.93 -13.61 -7.24
CA VAL A 117 -3.11 -14.50 -8.40
C VAL A 117 -3.81 -15.81 -7.99
N ARG A 118 -3.58 -16.28 -6.77
CA ARG A 118 -4.29 -17.46 -6.22
C ARG A 118 -5.70 -17.18 -5.69
N GLY A 119 -6.16 -15.93 -5.74
CA GLY A 119 -7.48 -15.55 -5.24
C GLY A 119 -7.63 -15.63 -3.71
N ASN A 120 -6.53 -15.58 -2.96
CA ASN A 120 -6.56 -15.67 -1.50
C ASN A 120 -7.03 -14.35 -0.87
N HIS A 121 -8.11 -14.40 -0.09
CA HIS A 121 -8.69 -13.21 0.56
C HIS A 121 -7.77 -12.52 1.58
N LEU A 122 -6.72 -13.18 2.06
CA LEU A 122 -5.76 -12.61 3.01
C LEU A 122 -5.12 -11.32 2.49
N ILE A 123 -4.96 -11.19 1.17
CA ILE A 123 -4.36 -9.99 0.56
C ILE A 123 -5.13 -8.71 0.86
N ARG A 124 -6.45 -8.78 1.10
CA ARG A 124 -7.28 -7.63 1.45
C ARG A 124 -6.86 -7.00 2.79
N TYR A 125 -6.20 -7.77 3.64
CA TYR A 125 -5.71 -7.31 4.94
C TYR A 125 -4.25 -6.89 4.88
N ILE A 126 -3.38 -7.67 4.24
CA ILE A 126 -1.95 -7.39 4.20
C ILE A 126 -1.55 -6.43 3.07
N GLY A 127 -2.37 -6.26 2.03
CA GLY A 127 -2.12 -5.38 0.89
C GLY A 127 -2.83 -4.02 0.97
N ARG A 128 -3.33 -3.60 2.14
CA ARG A 128 -3.93 -2.27 2.28
C ARG A 128 -2.89 -1.17 2.09
N ILE A 129 -3.29 -0.11 1.39
CA ILE A 129 -2.39 1.00 1.08
C ILE A 129 -1.79 1.65 2.33
N ARG A 130 -2.53 1.75 3.44
CA ARG A 130 -2.03 2.33 4.70
C ARG A 130 -0.84 1.56 5.28
N GLN A 131 -0.82 0.22 5.12
CA GLN A 131 0.31 -0.60 5.57
C GLN A 131 1.53 -0.40 4.67
N VAL A 132 1.31 -0.37 3.36
CA VAL A 132 2.35 -0.11 2.36
C VAL A 132 3.02 1.24 2.63
N THR A 133 2.21 2.28 2.81
CA THR A 133 2.69 3.63 3.08
C THR A 133 3.47 3.69 4.39
N TYR A 134 2.97 3.05 5.44
CA TYR A 134 3.67 2.99 6.71
C TYR A 134 5.05 2.34 6.60
N VAL A 135 5.14 1.21 5.89
CA VAL A 135 6.42 0.54 5.65
C VAL A 135 7.40 1.49 4.95
N PHE A 136 6.96 2.21 3.91
CA PHE A 136 7.85 3.14 3.22
C PHE A 136 8.24 4.34 4.10
N ILE A 137 7.32 4.96 4.82
CA ILE A 137 7.63 6.09 5.71
C ILE A 137 8.67 5.69 6.75
N MET A 138 8.55 4.47 7.32
CA MET A 138 9.46 4.01 8.36
C MET A 138 10.84 3.58 7.82
N PHE A 139 10.89 2.95 6.66
CA PHE A 139 12.13 2.31 6.22
C PHE A 139 12.90 3.06 5.12
N VAL A 140 12.24 3.90 4.32
CA VAL A 140 12.92 4.72 3.29
C VAL A 140 14.07 5.56 3.88
N PRO A 141 13.94 6.22 5.04
CA PRO A 141 15.02 7.00 5.61
C PRO A 141 16.31 6.20 5.88
N ILE A 142 16.17 4.90 6.18
CA ILE A 142 17.32 4.00 6.35
C ILE A 142 18.06 3.82 5.00
N PHE A 143 17.33 3.51 3.93
CA PHE A 143 17.92 3.23 2.62
C PHE A 143 18.58 4.46 2.00
N TYR A 144 18.04 5.64 2.26
CA TYR A 144 18.60 6.92 1.82
C TYR A 144 19.70 7.46 2.76
N GLY A 145 20.03 6.74 3.85
CA GLY A 145 21.09 7.13 4.77
C GLY A 145 20.75 8.31 5.68
N ALA A 146 19.49 8.73 5.75
CA ALA A 146 19.05 9.81 6.62
C ALA A 146 19.06 9.40 8.11
N ILE A 147 18.86 8.11 8.39
CA ILE A 147 19.01 7.51 9.71
C ILE A 147 19.85 6.24 9.62
N PRO A 148 20.62 5.92 10.68
CA PRO A 148 21.34 4.66 10.74
C PRO A 148 20.36 3.48 10.88
N PHE A 149 20.77 2.29 10.44
CA PHE A 149 20.07 1.07 10.78
C PHE A 149 20.13 0.83 12.28
N SER A 150 18.99 0.75 12.94
CA SER A 150 18.90 0.55 14.39
C SER A 150 17.75 -0.38 14.74
N LEU A 151 18.00 -1.33 15.64
CA LEU A 151 16.95 -2.18 16.19
C LEU A 151 15.90 -1.35 16.93
N ASN A 152 16.29 -0.28 17.63
CA ASN A 152 15.34 0.60 18.30
C ASN A 152 14.36 1.22 17.33
N HIS A 153 14.82 1.62 16.12
CA HIS A 153 13.94 2.14 15.09
C HIS A 153 12.92 1.10 14.61
N ILE A 154 13.37 -0.14 14.39
CA ILE A 154 12.48 -1.25 14.00
C ILE A 154 11.47 -1.55 15.10
N VAL A 155 11.92 -1.62 16.36
CA VAL A 155 11.05 -1.83 17.53
C VAL A 155 10.02 -0.71 17.64
N GLY A 156 10.43 0.55 17.50
CA GLY A 156 9.54 1.70 17.48
C GLY A 156 8.51 1.62 16.36
N ALA A 157 8.95 1.29 15.15
CA ALA A 157 8.06 1.11 14.00
C ALA A 157 7.00 0.03 14.25
N VAL A 158 7.36 -1.10 14.87
CA VAL A 158 6.42 -2.18 15.17
C VAL A 158 5.47 -1.81 16.32
N ILE A 159 5.99 -1.25 17.41
CA ILE A 159 5.18 -0.91 18.60
C ILE A 159 4.15 0.18 18.27
N TYR A 160 4.53 1.19 17.47
CA TYR A 160 3.65 2.33 17.17
C TYR A 160 2.84 2.18 15.88
N PHE A 161 2.98 1.06 15.15
CA PHE A 161 2.13 0.75 13.99
C PHE A 161 0.63 0.77 14.33
N PRO A 162 0.15 0.18 15.44
CA PRO A 162 -1.27 0.23 15.81
C PRO A 162 -1.78 1.65 16.01
N ILE A 163 -0.96 2.55 16.55
CA ILE A 163 -1.33 3.97 16.73
C ILE A 163 -1.48 4.64 15.37
N PHE A 164 -0.53 4.46 14.45
CA PHE A 164 -0.64 4.96 13.09
C PHE A 164 -1.92 4.44 12.41
N TYR A 165 -2.14 3.13 12.49
CA TYR A 165 -3.31 2.49 11.89
C TYR A 165 -4.62 3.08 12.45
N PHE A 166 -4.69 3.26 13.77
CA PHE A 166 -5.86 3.85 14.43
C PHE A 166 -6.09 5.31 14.02
N ILE A 167 -5.03 6.12 13.92
CA ILE A 167 -5.13 7.51 13.47
C ILE A 167 -5.68 7.58 12.04
N VAL A 168 -5.17 6.76 11.13
CA VAL A 168 -5.66 6.71 9.75
C VAL A 168 -7.12 6.25 9.69
N GLU A 169 -7.49 5.23 10.47
CA GLU A 169 -8.87 4.75 10.58
C GLU A 169 -9.81 5.85 11.10
N LEU A 170 -9.34 6.63 12.06
CA LEU A 170 -10.11 7.75 12.61
C LEU A 170 -10.29 8.85 11.57
N LEU A 171 -9.23 9.21 10.83
CA LEU A 171 -9.30 10.19 9.73
C LEU A 171 -10.26 9.72 8.64
N ASP A 172 -10.20 8.46 8.24
CA ASP A 172 -11.10 7.88 7.24
C ASP A 172 -12.56 7.96 7.68
N ARG A 173 -12.83 7.65 8.96
CA ARG A 173 -14.19 7.69 9.53
C ARG A 173 -14.78 9.10 9.56
N TYR A 174 -13.96 10.14 9.81
CA TYR A 174 -14.42 11.53 9.87
C TYR A 174 -14.43 12.24 8.52
N THR A 175 -13.80 11.66 7.50
CA THR A 175 -13.79 12.24 6.16
C THR A 175 -15.09 11.87 5.43
N PRO A 176 -15.86 12.83 4.89
CA PRO A 176 -17.09 12.54 4.18
C PRO A 176 -16.83 11.72 2.91
N ASP A 177 -17.80 10.89 2.52
CA ASP A 177 -17.69 10.09 1.30
C ASP A 177 -17.58 10.99 0.06
N PRO A 178 -16.57 10.79 -0.80
CA PRO A 178 -16.51 11.51 -2.06
C PRO A 178 -17.70 11.18 -2.95
N LYS A 179 -18.26 12.18 -3.64
CA LYS A 179 -19.39 12.00 -4.55
C LYS A 179 -19.17 10.94 -5.63
N ALA A 180 -17.92 10.75 -6.06
CA ALA A 180 -17.54 9.72 -7.02
C ALA A 180 -17.90 8.31 -6.54
N ILE A 181 -17.62 7.97 -5.28
CA ILE A 181 -17.98 6.66 -4.70
C ILE A 181 -19.49 6.49 -4.65
N THR A 182 -20.23 7.55 -4.28
CA THR A 182 -21.69 7.51 -4.20
C THR A 182 -22.32 7.27 -5.57
N ILE A 183 -21.76 7.85 -6.63
CA ILE A 183 -22.22 7.66 -8.01
C ILE A 183 -21.99 6.22 -8.47
N ASP A 184 -20.80 5.66 -8.22
CA ASP A 184 -20.47 4.29 -8.62
C ASP A 184 -21.35 3.26 -7.90
N LEU A 185 -21.64 3.47 -6.63
CA LEU A 185 -22.53 2.59 -5.84
C LEU A 185 -23.97 2.63 -6.34
N HIS A 186 -24.50 3.80 -6.73
CA HIS A 186 -25.84 3.95 -7.25
C HIS A 186 -25.95 3.56 -8.73
N GLY A 187 -24.89 3.76 -9.52
CA GLY A 187 -24.83 3.38 -10.93
C GLY A 187 -24.81 1.86 -11.16
N THR A 188 -24.25 1.09 -10.25
CA THR A 188 -24.26 -0.39 -10.33
C THR A 188 -25.62 -1.01 -10.00
N HIS A 189 -26.48 -0.32 -9.26
CA HIS A 189 -27.84 -0.79 -8.95
C HIS A 189 -28.89 -0.45 -10.02
N HIS A 190 -28.56 0.40 -11.00
CA HIS A 190 -29.46 0.79 -12.09
C HIS A 190 -29.06 0.18 -13.45
N LYS A 191 -28.50 -1.02 -13.50
CA LYS A 191 -28.51 -1.78 -14.73
C LYS A 191 -29.82 -2.56 -14.78
N PRO A 192 -30.88 -2.07 -15.49
CA PRO A 192 -32.05 -2.88 -15.72
C PRO A 192 -31.60 -4.10 -16.54
N GLU A 193 -32.01 -5.27 -16.11
CA GLU A 193 -31.93 -6.53 -16.88
C GLU A 193 -32.79 -6.47 -18.18
N ALA A 194 -32.73 -5.34 -18.91
CA ALA A 194 -33.56 -5.12 -20.10
C ALA A 194 -32.95 -5.68 -21.40
N HIS A 195 -31.72 -6.23 -21.35
CA HIS A 195 -31.10 -6.78 -22.57
C HIS A 195 -31.02 -8.30 -22.64
N SER A 196 -31.32 -9.03 -21.57
CA SER A 196 -31.31 -10.51 -21.62
C SER A 196 -32.64 -11.13 -22.04
N GLN A 197 -33.75 -10.35 -22.07
CA GLN A 197 -35.04 -10.89 -22.47
C GLN A 197 -35.41 -10.66 -23.95
N GLN A 198 -34.65 -9.84 -24.70
CA GLN A 198 -34.94 -9.66 -26.12
C GLN A 198 -34.27 -10.70 -27.03
N HIS A 199 -33.35 -11.52 -26.54
CA HIS A 199 -32.78 -12.60 -27.35
C HIS A 199 -33.42 -13.98 -27.17
N SER A 200 -34.35 -14.13 -26.22
CA SER A 200 -35.02 -15.41 -25.98
C SER A 200 -36.43 -15.52 -26.54
N GLN A 201 -36.96 -14.45 -27.22
CA GLN A 201 -38.26 -14.49 -27.88
C GLN A 201 -38.22 -14.46 -29.41
N GLN A 202 -37.11 -14.68 -30.06
CA GLN A 202 -37.15 -15.17 -31.44
C GLN A 202 -37.52 -16.66 -31.40
N SER A 203 -38.82 -16.88 -31.29
CA SER A 203 -39.43 -18.18 -31.51
C SER A 203 -38.98 -18.68 -32.91
N PHE A 204 -38.24 -19.78 -32.89
CA PHE A 204 -37.86 -20.52 -34.10
C PHE A 204 -39.14 -20.92 -34.83
N VAL A 205 -39.43 -20.23 -35.94
CA VAL A 205 -40.49 -20.62 -36.89
C VAL A 205 -39.85 -21.55 -37.90
N PRO A 206 -40.19 -22.86 -37.89
CA PRO A 206 -39.63 -23.80 -38.85
C PRO A 206 -40.12 -23.44 -40.25
N GLY A 207 -39.23 -23.06 -41.15
CA GLY A 207 -39.54 -22.87 -42.58
C GLY A 207 -39.13 -21.55 -43.23
N GLN A 208 -38.56 -20.60 -42.54
CA GLN A 208 -37.98 -19.40 -43.21
C GLN A 208 -36.48 -19.48 -43.31
N LEU A 209 -35.98 -19.65 -44.57
CA LEU A 209 -34.58 -19.50 -44.91
C LEU A 209 -34.14 -18.04 -44.67
N PRO A 210 -32.98 -17.78 -44.09
CA PRO A 210 -32.49 -16.42 -43.86
C PRO A 210 -32.24 -15.73 -45.20
N SER A 211 -32.79 -14.50 -45.35
CA SER A 211 -32.61 -13.69 -46.53
C SER A 211 -31.12 -13.30 -46.68
N GLN A 212 -30.59 -13.41 -47.90
CA GLN A 212 -29.17 -13.18 -48.25
C GLN A 212 -28.63 -11.76 -47.98
N ASN A 213 -29.42 -10.83 -47.46
CA ASN A 213 -29.04 -9.42 -47.26
C ASN A 213 -28.33 -9.10 -45.93
N GLN A 214 -28.03 -10.08 -45.09
CA GLN A 214 -27.39 -9.82 -43.78
C GLN A 214 -25.85 -9.80 -43.83
N TRP A 215 -25.22 -10.13 -44.94
CA TRP A 215 -23.76 -10.28 -45.02
C TRP A 215 -23.01 -9.02 -45.50
N ASN A 216 -23.68 -7.95 -45.89
CA ASN A 216 -23.07 -6.74 -46.46
C ASN A 216 -23.15 -5.49 -45.54
N ARG A 217 -22.89 -5.60 -44.22
CA ARG A 217 -22.61 -4.43 -43.42
C ARG A 217 -21.09 -4.34 -43.19
N PRO A 218 -20.42 -3.26 -43.67
CA PRO A 218 -19.04 -2.99 -43.28
C PRO A 218 -18.94 -2.69 -41.77
N ARG A 219 -17.82 -3.14 -41.17
CA ARG A 219 -17.48 -2.92 -39.77
C ARG A 219 -17.06 -1.48 -39.53
#